data_b61a85e239f10e0b00cf7d5c517c9c73
#
_entry.id   b61a85e239f10e0b00cf7d5c517c9c73
#
_cell.length_a   1.000
_cell.length_b   1.000
_cell.length_c   1.000
_cell.angle_alpha   90.00
_cell.angle_beta   90.00
_cell.angle_gamma   90.00
#
_symmetry.space_group_name_H-M   'P 1'
#
loop_
_entity.id
_entity.type
_entity.pdbx_description
1 polymer ?
#
loop_
_entity_poly.entity_id
_entity_poly.type
_entity_poly.pdbx_seq_one_letter_code
_entity_poly.pdbx_strand_id
1 'polypeptide(L)'
;MSDEDLPRTPRFGGIVTTAELLASGISTTRILGYVERGTLTRVGRGVYTVAQPARGEHLLRATAALAVIAPGAALSHQSAARLLGIDLLGRPKNEVTMTVPPERGWRTRAGIRVCAAGLPPEHVTVIGGLTMTTAARTVVDLARTGGFWDGLVAADSALRKKLTTKDEMRAVIGALRHWPGIRRAAEVVEFADRRSESALESIARAVIRDLGLPPPDLQVRLGYWEVPGLPAEPIARVDFYWKEYRTVAEVDGDLKYKDPARAKDQLRRDIELRAAGFEVVHFDWRDVTRAPDRVAAVIREAFVRGKLREQIARGG
;
A
#
# COMPACT_ATOMS: atom_id res chain seq x y z
N MET A 1 30.96 -8.95 -35.49
CA MET A 1 29.83 -9.83 -35.12
C MET A 1 28.81 -8.96 -34.40
N SER A 2 27.75 -8.67 -35.10
CA SER A 2 26.75 -7.66 -34.74
C SER A 2 25.80 -8.17 -33.68
N ASP A 3 25.20 -7.25 -32.91
CA ASP A 3 24.14 -7.48 -31.92
C ASP A 3 22.82 -8.07 -32.53
N GLU A 4 22.83 -8.35 -33.84
CA GLU A 4 21.69 -8.85 -34.61
C GLU A 4 21.27 -10.29 -34.33
N ASP A 5 22.11 -11.06 -33.61
CA ASP A 5 21.85 -12.47 -33.31
C ASP A 5 20.98 -12.71 -32.05
N LEU A 6 20.67 -11.67 -31.29
CA LEU A 6 19.80 -11.81 -30.11
C LEU A 6 18.33 -11.86 -30.51
N PRO A 7 17.50 -12.72 -29.87
CA PRO A 7 16.08 -12.84 -30.19
C PRO A 7 15.39 -11.47 -30.13
N ARG A 8 14.79 -11.02 -31.25
CA ARG A 8 14.14 -9.71 -31.39
C ARG A 8 12.84 -9.56 -30.60
N THR A 9 12.32 -10.63 -30.04
CA THR A 9 11.11 -10.61 -29.21
C THR A 9 11.38 -11.19 -27.85
N PRO A 10 11.87 -10.38 -26.90
CA PRO A 10 11.90 -10.83 -25.52
C PRO A 10 10.46 -11.01 -25.03
N ARG A 11 10.10 -12.22 -24.64
CA ARG A 11 8.92 -12.39 -23.76
C ARG A 11 9.12 -11.43 -22.58
N PHE A 12 8.06 -10.71 -22.19
CA PHE A 12 8.14 -9.83 -21.01
C PHE A 12 9.18 -8.69 -21.06
N GLY A 13 9.13 -7.86 -22.10
CA GLY A 13 9.79 -6.54 -22.06
C GLY A 13 11.30 -6.52 -21.84
N GLY A 14 12.06 -7.37 -22.52
CA GLY A 14 13.52 -7.36 -22.53
C GLY A 14 14.19 -8.51 -21.78
N ILE A 15 13.42 -9.46 -21.24
CA ILE A 15 13.97 -10.64 -20.55
C ILE A 15 14.08 -11.81 -21.51
N VAL A 16 15.20 -12.52 -21.43
CA VAL A 16 15.49 -13.75 -22.18
C VAL A 16 16.07 -14.80 -21.23
N THR A 17 15.66 -16.04 -21.38
CA THR A 17 16.18 -17.16 -20.58
C THR A 17 17.30 -17.89 -21.29
N THR A 18 18.14 -18.63 -20.53
CA THR A 18 19.14 -19.52 -21.11
C THR A 18 18.51 -20.51 -22.11
N ALA A 19 17.32 -21.05 -21.79
CA ALA A 19 16.63 -22.00 -22.64
C ALA A 19 16.25 -21.39 -24.02
N GLU A 20 15.73 -20.15 -24.01
CA GLU A 20 15.37 -19.41 -25.23
C GLU A 20 16.61 -19.06 -26.07
N LEU A 21 17.71 -18.66 -25.41
CA LEU A 21 18.99 -18.38 -26.11
C LEU A 21 19.55 -19.65 -26.76
N LEU A 22 19.54 -20.76 -26.05
CA LEU A 22 19.98 -22.06 -26.59
C LEU A 22 19.08 -22.53 -27.75
N ALA A 23 17.75 -22.36 -27.61
CA ALA A 23 16.80 -22.69 -28.69
C ALA A 23 17.00 -21.81 -29.93
N SER A 24 17.53 -20.61 -29.77
CA SER A 24 17.92 -19.69 -30.86
C SER A 24 19.34 -19.97 -31.40
N GLY A 25 19.99 -21.06 -31.01
CA GLY A 25 21.31 -21.46 -31.50
C GLY A 25 22.49 -20.73 -30.82
N ILE A 26 22.27 -20.00 -29.73
CA ILE A 26 23.33 -19.29 -29.01
C ILE A 26 23.91 -20.21 -27.95
N SER A 27 25.16 -20.62 -28.07
CA SER A 27 25.82 -21.51 -27.11
C SER A 27 26.04 -20.85 -25.73
N THR A 28 26.23 -21.66 -24.71
CA THR A 28 26.51 -21.18 -23.34
C THR A 28 27.75 -20.27 -23.29
N THR A 29 28.79 -20.62 -24.05
CA THR A 29 29.99 -19.79 -24.14
C THR A 29 29.71 -18.41 -24.75
N ARG A 30 28.86 -18.33 -25.79
CA ARG A 30 28.45 -17.04 -26.37
C ARG A 30 27.59 -16.22 -25.38
N ILE A 31 26.72 -16.87 -24.60
CA ILE A 31 25.95 -16.21 -23.57
C ILE A 31 26.86 -15.55 -22.53
N LEU A 32 27.89 -16.26 -22.07
CA LEU A 32 28.88 -15.71 -21.12
C LEU A 32 29.61 -14.51 -21.74
N GLY A 33 30.06 -14.60 -22.99
CA GLY A 33 30.69 -13.50 -23.71
C GLY A 33 29.77 -12.28 -23.88
N TYR A 34 28.45 -12.46 -24.06
CA TYR A 34 27.49 -11.34 -24.06
C TYR A 34 27.36 -10.67 -22.69
N VAL A 35 27.40 -11.46 -21.60
CA VAL A 35 27.38 -10.93 -20.24
C VAL A 35 28.65 -10.14 -19.93
N GLU A 36 29.84 -10.66 -20.30
CA GLU A 36 31.12 -9.99 -20.10
C GLU A 36 31.22 -8.66 -20.85
N ARG A 37 30.66 -8.58 -22.04
CA ARG A 37 30.61 -7.34 -22.84
C ARG A 37 29.50 -6.39 -22.45
N GLY A 38 28.62 -6.77 -21.49
CA GLY A 38 27.50 -5.94 -21.06
C GLY A 38 26.30 -5.91 -22.03
N THR A 39 26.34 -6.69 -23.13
CA THR A 39 25.22 -6.83 -24.08
C THR A 39 24.02 -7.54 -23.40
N LEU A 40 24.32 -8.49 -22.51
CA LEU A 40 23.35 -9.11 -21.62
C LEU A 40 23.67 -8.79 -20.17
N THR A 41 22.69 -8.34 -19.42
CA THR A 41 22.81 -8.18 -17.96
C THR A 41 22.10 -9.35 -17.29
N ARG A 42 22.79 -10.04 -16.38
CA ARG A 42 22.22 -11.16 -15.63
C ARG A 42 21.28 -10.66 -14.54
N VAL A 43 20.00 -11.02 -14.62
CA VAL A 43 18.96 -10.65 -13.65
C VAL A 43 18.74 -11.72 -12.60
N GLY A 44 18.98 -12.98 -12.97
CA GLY A 44 18.85 -14.14 -12.11
C GLY A 44 19.56 -15.36 -12.72
N ARG A 45 19.48 -16.50 -12.07
CA ARG A 45 20.07 -17.74 -12.58
C ARG A 45 19.37 -18.17 -13.86
N GLY A 46 20.11 -18.08 -14.99
CA GLY A 46 19.59 -18.46 -16.30
C GLY A 46 18.62 -17.43 -16.92
N VAL A 47 18.63 -16.20 -16.41
CA VAL A 47 17.77 -15.11 -16.89
C VAL A 47 18.58 -13.85 -17.10
N TYR A 48 18.41 -13.24 -18.25
CA TYR A 48 19.16 -12.07 -18.70
C TYR A 48 18.22 -11.00 -19.25
N THR A 49 18.68 -9.76 -19.29
CA THR A 49 18.02 -8.67 -20.00
C THR A 49 18.95 -8.12 -21.08
N VAL A 50 18.38 -7.75 -22.24
CA VAL A 50 19.10 -7.18 -23.40
C VAL A 50 19.24 -5.66 -23.31
N ALA A 51 18.59 -5.00 -22.36
CA ALA A 51 18.65 -3.55 -22.21
C ALA A 51 19.02 -3.17 -20.79
N GLN A 52 19.72 -2.05 -20.62
CA GLN A 52 19.74 -1.42 -19.29
C GLN A 52 18.29 -1.12 -18.88
N PRO A 53 17.80 -1.63 -17.76
CA PRO A 53 16.41 -1.51 -17.41
C PRO A 53 16.09 -0.05 -17.11
N ALA A 54 15.36 0.60 -18.01
CA ALA A 54 14.65 1.83 -17.72
C ALA A 54 13.49 1.59 -16.69
N ARG A 55 13.28 0.33 -16.30
CA ARG A 55 12.25 -0.12 -15.37
C ARG A 55 12.88 -0.47 -14.03
N GLY A 56 12.19 -0.12 -12.92
CA GLY A 56 12.68 -0.34 -11.57
C GLY A 56 13.13 -1.79 -11.31
N GLU A 57 14.14 -1.98 -10.47
CA GLU A 57 14.78 -3.28 -10.15
C GLU A 57 13.78 -4.39 -9.79
N HIS A 58 12.69 -4.04 -9.05
CA HIS A 58 11.68 -5.02 -8.66
C HIS A 58 10.90 -5.57 -9.86
N LEU A 59 10.51 -4.71 -10.80
CA LEU A 59 9.81 -5.14 -12.01
C LEU A 59 10.66 -6.13 -12.82
N LEU A 60 11.95 -5.86 -12.94
CA LEU A 60 12.89 -6.72 -13.63
C LEU A 60 12.99 -8.11 -12.96
N ARG A 61 13.13 -8.14 -11.64
CA ARG A 61 13.17 -9.39 -10.86
C ARG A 61 11.85 -10.16 -10.93
N ALA A 62 10.71 -9.47 -10.88
CA ALA A 62 9.39 -10.07 -11.00
C ALA A 62 9.19 -10.72 -12.37
N THR A 63 9.60 -10.04 -13.43
CA THR A 63 9.58 -10.57 -14.80
C THR A 63 10.48 -11.80 -14.94
N ALA A 64 11.69 -11.72 -14.40
CA ALA A 64 12.62 -12.84 -14.39
C ALA A 64 12.07 -14.06 -13.62
N ALA A 65 11.40 -13.82 -12.50
CA ALA A 65 10.80 -14.90 -11.70
C ALA A 65 9.66 -15.58 -12.48
N LEU A 66 8.80 -14.83 -13.15
CA LEU A 66 7.74 -15.40 -14.02
C LEU A 66 8.30 -16.24 -15.17
N ALA A 67 9.44 -15.83 -15.75
CA ALA A 67 10.06 -16.55 -16.86
C ALA A 67 10.63 -17.93 -16.47
N VAL A 68 11.01 -18.13 -15.19
CA VAL A 68 11.64 -19.39 -14.72
C VAL A 68 10.72 -20.25 -13.86
N ILE A 69 9.59 -19.71 -13.41
CA ILE A 69 8.61 -20.46 -12.61
C ILE A 69 7.53 -21.00 -13.54
N ALA A 70 7.01 -22.17 -13.20
CA ALA A 70 6.12 -22.97 -14.05
C ALA A 70 4.85 -22.21 -14.49
N PRO A 71 4.23 -22.66 -15.60
CA PRO A 71 2.92 -22.19 -16.04
C PRO A 71 1.87 -22.24 -14.93
N GLY A 72 1.02 -21.21 -14.86
CA GLY A 72 0.01 -21.06 -13.82
C GLY A 72 0.46 -20.32 -12.56
N ALA A 73 1.74 -19.90 -12.47
CA ALA A 73 2.21 -19.03 -11.41
C ALA A 73 1.78 -17.57 -11.65
N ALA A 74 1.52 -16.84 -10.57
CA ALA A 74 1.22 -15.40 -10.61
C ALA A 74 2.02 -14.65 -9.55
N LEU A 75 2.46 -13.44 -9.86
CA LEU A 75 2.96 -12.50 -8.85
C LEU A 75 1.85 -12.23 -7.85
N SER A 76 2.18 -12.14 -6.56
CA SER A 76 1.18 -12.04 -5.50
C SER A 76 1.68 -11.20 -4.31
N HIS A 77 0.82 -10.99 -3.31
CA HIS A 77 1.19 -10.29 -2.08
C HIS A 77 1.91 -8.97 -2.36
N GLN A 78 3.10 -8.75 -1.76
CA GLN A 78 3.86 -7.50 -1.89
C GLN A 78 4.32 -7.22 -3.33
N SER A 79 4.63 -8.26 -4.12
CA SER A 79 5.05 -8.06 -5.50
C SER A 79 3.91 -7.60 -6.40
N ALA A 80 2.74 -8.21 -6.30
CA ALA A 80 1.55 -7.75 -7.00
C ALA A 80 1.14 -6.35 -6.54
N ALA A 81 1.12 -6.09 -5.22
CA ALA A 81 0.79 -4.79 -4.66
C ALA A 81 1.67 -3.66 -5.22
N ARG A 82 3.00 -3.87 -5.26
CA ARG A 82 3.94 -2.89 -5.84
C ARG A 82 3.66 -2.61 -7.32
N LEU A 83 3.36 -3.62 -8.10
CA LEU A 83 3.09 -3.48 -9.54
C LEU A 83 1.72 -2.87 -9.82
N LEU A 84 0.74 -3.12 -8.96
CA LEU A 84 -0.58 -2.51 -8.98
C LEU A 84 -0.58 -1.07 -8.41
N GLY A 85 0.52 -0.63 -7.81
CA GLY A 85 0.61 0.67 -7.15
C GLY A 85 -0.15 0.75 -5.83
N ILE A 86 -0.42 -0.37 -5.18
CA ILE A 86 -1.02 -0.44 -3.84
C ILE A 86 0.04 -0.09 -2.80
N ASP A 87 -0.29 0.83 -1.89
CA ASP A 87 0.63 1.24 -0.84
C ASP A 87 0.85 0.09 0.16
N LEU A 88 2.06 -0.01 0.68
CA LEU A 88 2.48 -1.04 1.63
C LEU A 88 3.02 -0.40 2.89
N LEU A 89 2.81 -1.05 4.02
CA LEU A 89 3.39 -0.64 5.29
C LEU A 89 4.89 -0.94 5.31
N GLY A 90 5.69 0.10 5.61
CA GLY A 90 7.14 0.00 5.68
C GLY A 90 7.84 -0.16 4.32
N ARG A 91 9.13 -0.51 4.38
CA ARG A 91 9.91 -0.74 3.15
C ARG A 91 9.65 -2.15 2.62
N PRO A 92 9.18 -2.29 1.37
CA PRO A 92 9.01 -3.61 0.77
C PRO A 92 10.32 -4.39 0.75
N LYS A 93 10.28 -5.66 1.11
CA LYS A 93 11.44 -6.55 1.00
C LYS A 93 11.87 -6.65 -0.47
N ASN A 94 13.17 -6.82 -0.68
CA ASN A 94 13.76 -6.96 -2.02
C ASN A 94 13.56 -8.39 -2.58
N GLU A 95 12.42 -9.01 -2.24
CA GLU A 95 12.02 -10.36 -2.56
C GLU A 95 10.81 -10.33 -3.51
N VAL A 96 10.82 -11.21 -4.50
CA VAL A 96 9.65 -11.42 -5.36
C VAL A 96 8.73 -12.43 -4.71
N THR A 97 7.47 -12.09 -4.49
CA THR A 97 6.48 -13.01 -3.95
C THR A 97 5.55 -13.49 -5.06
N MET A 98 5.39 -14.80 -5.14
CA MET A 98 4.56 -15.47 -6.14
C MET A 98 3.64 -16.49 -5.50
N THR A 99 2.48 -16.68 -6.09
CA THR A 99 1.59 -17.81 -5.79
C THR A 99 1.65 -18.81 -6.94
N VAL A 100 1.74 -20.08 -6.59
CA VAL A 100 1.76 -21.21 -7.54
C VAL A 100 0.69 -22.23 -7.19
N PRO A 101 0.13 -22.96 -8.16
CA PRO A 101 -0.79 -24.06 -7.90
C PRO A 101 -0.14 -25.11 -6.99
N PRO A 102 -0.88 -25.68 -5.99
CA PRO A 102 -0.33 -26.56 -4.96
C PRO A 102 0.32 -27.82 -5.54
N GLU A 103 -0.19 -28.33 -6.65
CA GLU A 103 0.25 -29.59 -7.29
C GLU A 103 1.68 -29.50 -7.83
N ARG A 104 2.26 -28.33 -7.91
CA ARG A 104 3.56 -28.09 -8.53
C ARG A 104 4.74 -28.23 -7.58
N GLY A 105 4.54 -28.38 -6.27
CA GLY A 105 5.60 -28.70 -5.30
C GLY A 105 6.77 -27.72 -5.24
N TRP A 106 6.54 -26.45 -5.54
CA TRP A 106 7.59 -25.44 -5.63
C TRP A 106 8.12 -25.04 -4.26
N ARG A 107 9.44 -24.86 -4.19
CA ARG A 107 10.13 -24.37 -2.99
C ARG A 107 10.58 -22.92 -3.18
N THR A 108 10.60 -22.17 -2.07
CA THR A 108 11.24 -20.86 -2.03
C THR A 108 12.67 -20.93 -2.52
N ARG A 109 13.08 -20.02 -3.38
CA ARG A 109 14.44 -19.85 -3.90
C ARG A 109 15.01 -18.52 -3.44
N ALA A 110 16.33 -18.37 -3.51
CA ALA A 110 16.98 -17.11 -3.16
C ALA A 110 16.33 -15.93 -3.90
N GLY A 111 15.79 -14.97 -3.16
CA GLY A 111 15.12 -13.78 -3.70
C GLY A 111 13.69 -13.98 -4.25
N ILE A 112 13.15 -15.22 -4.18
CA ILE A 112 11.76 -15.52 -4.61
C ILE A 112 11.05 -16.32 -3.50
N ARG A 113 10.02 -15.71 -2.94
CA ARG A 113 9.10 -16.36 -1.99
C ARG A 113 7.94 -16.99 -2.75
N VAL A 114 7.76 -18.29 -2.59
CA VAL A 114 6.69 -19.04 -3.23
C VAL A 114 5.63 -19.41 -2.20
N CYS A 115 4.38 -19.07 -2.52
CA CYS A 115 3.18 -19.43 -1.76
C CYS A 115 2.40 -20.47 -2.59
N ALA A 116 2.20 -21.70 -2.05
CA ALA A 116 1.37 -22.70 -2.69
C ALA A 116 -0.10 -22.44 -2.38
N ALA A 117 -0.91 -22.14 -3.41
CA ALA A 117 -2.33 -21.83 -3.24
C ALA A 117 -3.10 -21.91 -4.55
N GLY A 118 -4.39 -22.24 -4.48
CA GLY A 118 -5.26 -22.19 -5.64
C GLY A 118 -5.37 -20.77 -6.23
N LEU A 119 -5.30 -20.70 -7.54
CA LEU A 119 -5.43 -19.47 -8.32
C LEU A 119 -6.54 -19.64 -9.35
N PRO A 120 -7.82 -19.53 -8.96
CA PRO A 120 -8.92 -19.54 -9.92
C PRO A 120 -8.78 -18.33 -10.88
N PRO A 121 -9.25 -18.46 -12.14
CA PRO A 121 -9.05 -17.43 -13.17
C PRO A 121 -9.52 -16.03 -12.75
N GLU A 122 -10.60 -15.93 -11.99
CA GLU A 122 -11.16 -14.67 -11.47
C GLU A 122 -10.25 -13.99 -10.44
N HIS A 123 -9.26 -14.68 -9.87
CA HIS A 123 -8.29 -14.13 -8.95
C HIS A 123 -6.98 -13.71 -9.62
N VAL A 124 -6.89 -13.84 -10.95
CA VAL A 124 -5.68 -13.57 -11.73
C VAL A 124 -5.96 -12.52 -12.79
N THR A 125 -5.00 -11.67 -13.04
CA THR A 125 -5.02 -10.67 -14.10
C THR A 125 -3.67 -10.60 -14.81
N VAL A 126 -3.65 -10.02 -16.00
CA VAL A 126 -2.42 -9.76 -16.77
C VAL A 126 -2.31 -8.28 -17.05
N ILE A 127 -1.25 -7.67 -16.54
CA ILE A 127 -0.97 -6.24 -16.74
C ILE A 127 0.45 -6.11 -17.31
N GLY A 128 0.57 -5.47 -18.47
CA GLY A 128 1.86 -5.28 -19.15
C GLY A 128 2.57 -6.60 -19.49
N GLY A 129 1.82 -7.68 -19.73
CA GLY A 129 2.35 -9.02 -19.98
C GLY A 129 2.76 -9.81 -18.73
N LEU A 130 2.54 -9.27 -17.53
CA LEU A 130 2.84 -9.94 -16.26
C LEU A 130 1.58 -10.54 -15.64
N THR A 131 1.61 -11.82 -15.39
CA THR A 131 0.54 -12.53 -14.66
C THR A 131 0.66 -12.25 -13.18
N MET A 132 -0.42 -11.74 -12.56
CA MET A 132 -0.45 -11.41 -11.13
C MET A 132 -1.84 -11.60 -10.54
N THR A 133 -1.93 -11.62 -9.23
CA THR A 133 -3.21 -11.64 -8.52
C THR A 133 -3.94 -10.30 -8.74
N THR A 134 -5.28 -10.36 -8.84
CA THR A 134 -6.12 -9.16 -8.87
C THR A 134 -5.90 -8.29 -7.63
N ALA A 135 -6.28 -7.02 -7.67
CA ALA A 135 -6.15 -6.12 -6.53
C ALA A 135 -6.90 -6.65 -5.30
N ALA A 136 -8.13 -7.14 -5.48
CA ALA A 136 -8.92 -7.75 -4.40
C ALA A 136 -8.19 -8.94 -3.77
N ARG A 137 -7.70 -9.87 -4.59
CA ARG A 137 -6.96 -11.05 -4.11
C ARG A 137 -5.64 -10.64 -3.45
N THR A 138 -4.92 -9.69 -3.99
CA THR A 138 -3.67 -9.17 -3.43
C THR A 138 -3.87 -8.59 -2.03
N VAL A 139 -4.90 -7.74 -1.85
CA VAL A 139 -5.25 -7.16 -0.55
C VAL A 139 -5.61 -8.24 0.47
N VAL A 140 -6.49 -9.18 0.08
CA VAL A 140 -6.91 -10.28 0.97
C VAL A 140 -5.71 -11.15 1.36
N ASP A 141 -4.80 -11.47 0.43
CA ASP A 141 -3.60 -12.23 0.73
C ASP A 141 -2.65 -11.48 1.69
N LEU A 142 -2.47 -10.18 1.53
CA LEU A 142 -1.70 -9.34 2.46
C LEU A 142 -2.34 -9.30 3.84
N ALA A 143 -3.66 -9.09 3.92
CA ALA A 143 -4.39 -9.01 5.17
C ALA A 143 -4.38 -10.33 5.96
N ARG A 144 -4.49 -11.48 5.28
CA ARG A 144 -4.49 -12.79 5.94
C ARG A 144 -3.10 -13.26 6.36
N THR A 145 -2.03 -12.89 5.65
CA THR A 145 -0.66 -13.38 5.91
C THR A 145 0.22 -12.39 6.67
N GLY A 146 -0.07 -11.09 6.58
CA GLY A 146 0.57 -10.01 7.33
C GLY A 146 -0.14 -9.69 8.65
N GLY A 147 0.12 -8.53 9.21
CA GLY A 147 -0.60 -7.95 10.34
C GLY A 147 -1.91 -7.27 9.91
N PHE A 148 -2.74 -6.86 10.90
CA PHE A 148 -3.94 -6.07 10.63
C PHE A 148 -3.59 -4.77 9.89
N TRP A 149 -2.56 -4.06 10.34
CA TRP A 149 -2.12 -2.80 9.74
C TRP A 149 -1.60 -2.96 8.31
N ASP A 150 -0.84 -4.06 8.02
CA ASP A 150 -0.37 -4.34 6.65
C ASP A 150 -1.55 -4.48 5.67
N GLY A 151 -2.56 -5.24 6.09
CA GLY A 151 -3.77 -5.43 5.32
C GLY A 151 -4.58 -4.15 5.16
N LEU A 152 -4.71 -3.37 6.24
CA LEU A 152 -5.49 -2.13 6.26
C LEU A 152 -4.90 -1.07 5.34
N VAL A 153 -3.60 -0.83 5.41
CA VAL A 153 -2.91 0.12 4.52
C VAL A 153 -3.11 -0.27 3.06
N ALA A 154 -2.98 -1.55 2.74
CA ALA A 154 -3.20 -2.04 1.39
C ALA A 154 -4.66 -1.92 0.94
N ALA A 155 -5.63 -2.21 1.82
CA ALA A 155 -7.05 -2.12 1.52
C ALA A 155 -7.49 -0.66 1.28
N ASP A 156 -7.14 0.25 2.19
CA ASP A 156 -7.45 1.68 2.07
C ASP A 156 -6.86 2.26 0.77
N SER A 157 -5.59 1.94 0.49
CA SER A 157 -4.92 2.36 -0.75
C SER A 157 -5.62 1.83 -2.00
N ALA A 158 -5.97 0.54 -2.02
CA ALA A 158 -6.61 -0.08 -3.17
C ALA A 158 -8.02 0.51 -3.41
N LEU A 159 -8.78 0.77 -2.35
CA LEU A 159 -10.10 1.42 -2.41
C LEU A 159 -9.98 2.87 -2.88
N ARG A 160 -9.04 3.65 -2.33
CA ARG A 160 -8.79 5.04 -2.72
C ARG A 160 -8.43 5.17 -4.20
N LYS A 161 -7.57 4.30 -4.68
CA LYS A 161 -7.09 4.24 -6.06
C LYS A 161 -8.10 3.58 -7.00
N LYS A 162 -9.25 3.14 -6.49
CA LYS A 162 -10.32 2.45 -7.25
C LYS A 162 -9.82 1.21 -8.00
N LEU A 163 -8.85 0.51 -7.42
CA LEU A 163 -8.29 -0.73 -7.97
C LEU A 163 -9.17 -1.95 -7.66
N THR A 164 -10.00 -1.83 -6.62
CA THR A 164 -10.97 -2.83 -6.18
C THR A 164 -12.06 -2.19 -5.34
N THR A 165 -13.08 -3.00 -5.02
CA THR A 165 -14.20 -2.65 -4.14
C THR A 165 -14.24 -3.57 -2.92
N LYS A 166 -14.99 -3.18 -1.86
CA LYS A 166 -15.22 -4.06 -0.71
C LYS A 166 -15.93 -5.36 -1.12
N ASP A 167 -16.85 -5.29 -2.07
CA ASP A 167 -17.62 -6.46 -2.50
C ASP A 167 -16.74 -7.46 -3.26
N GLU A 168 -15.83 -7.00 -4.10
CA GLU A 168 -14.83 -7.87 -4.75
C GLU A 168 -13.91 -8.54 -3.70
N MET A 169 -13.46 -7.79 -2.70
CA MET A 169 -12.66 -8.35 -1.60
C MET A 169 -13.46 -9.35 -0.76
N ARG A 170 -14.75 -9.08 -0.47
CA ARG A 170 -15.66 -10.03 0.20
C ARG A 170 -15.87 -11.31 -0.60
N ALA A 171 -16.00 -11.21 -1.92
CA ALA A 171 -16.09 -12.37 -2.81
C ALA A 171 -14.84 -13.25 -2.72
N VAL A 172 -13.64 -12.65 -2.72
CA VAL A 172 -12.37 -13.36 -2.50
C VAL A 172 -12.33 -14.02 -1.11
N ILE A 173 -12.76 -13.32 -0.05
CA ILE A 173 -12.84 -13.87 1.31
C ILE A 173 -13.77 -15.08 1.34
N GLY A 174 -14.93 -15.01 0.69
CA GLY A 174 -15.87 -16.12 0.58
C GLY A 174 -15.27 -17.35 -0.10
N ALA A 175 -14.52 -17.15 -1.19
CA ALA A 175 -13.81 -18.21 -1.89
C ALA A 175 -12.68 -18.83 -1.04
N LEU A 176 -12.07 -18.08 -0.13
CA LEU A 176 -10.96 -18.50 0.73
C LEU A 176 -11.39 -18.79 2.19
N ARG A 177 -12.68 -19.04 2.45
CA ARG A 177 -13.27 -19.13 3.80
C ARG A 177 -12.58 -20.05 4.80
N HIS A 178 -11.85 -21.05 4.32
CA HIS A 178 -11.13 -22.04 5.17
C HIS A 178 -9.62 -21.76 5.29
N TRP A 179 -9.13 -20.67 4.72
CA TRP A 179 -7.70 -20.40 4.72
C TRP A 179 -7.24 -19.71 6.00
N PRO A 180 -6.01 -20.02 6.47
CA PRO A 180 -5.44 -19.33 7.62
C PRO A 180 -5.46 -17.81 7.48
N GLY A 181 -5.88 -17.12 8.55
CA GLY A 181 -5.91 -15.65 8.60
C GLY A 181 -7.09 -14.98 7.90
N ILE A 182 -8.04 -15.73 7.33
CA ILE A 182 -9.16 -15.17 6.58
C ILE A 182 -10.09 -14.31 7.45
N ARG A 183 -10.26 -14.63 8.75
CA ARG A 183 -11.06 -13.82 9.68
C ARG A 183 -10.46 -12.42 9.82
N ARG A 184 -9.14 -12.32 9.97
CA ARG A 184 -8.44 -11.03 10.01
C ARG A 184 -8.60 -10.25 8.70
N ALA A 185 -8.53 -10.93 7.54
CA ALA A 185 -8.78 -10.28 6.26
C ALA A 185 -10.22 -9.72 6.18
N ALA A 186 -11.21 -10.43 6.72
CA ALA A 186 -12.58 -9.94 6.79
C ALA A 186 -12.69 -8.69 7.69
N GLU A 187 -12.09 -8.71 8.86
CA GLU A 187 -12.03 -7.54 9.76
C GLU A 187 -11.38 -6.32 9.09
N VAL A 188 -10.27 -6.54 8.37
CA VAL A 188 -9.59 -5.49 7.60
C VAL A 188 -10.52 -4.90 6.55
N VAL A 189 -11.17 -5.74 5.74
CA VAL A 189 -12.04 -5.27 4.64
C VAL A 189 -13.24 -4.50 5.17
N GLU A 190 -13.86 -4.95 6.27
CA GLU A 190 -14.97 -4.23 6.88
C GLU A 190 -14.51 -2.87 7.43
N PHE A 191 -13.36 -2.81 8.08
CA PHE A 191 -12.82 -1.58 8.65
C PHE A 191 -12.22 -0.63 7.61
N ALA A 192 -11.80 -1.11 6.44
CA ALA A 192 -11.17 -0.31 5.40
C ALA A 192 -12.03 0.87 4.94
N ASP A 193 -11.39 2.00 4.65
CA ASP A 193 -12.05 3.22 4.19
C ASP A 193 -11.20 3.95 3.13
N ARG A 194 -11.80 4.22 1.98
CA ARG A 194 -11.13 4.90 0.85
C ARG A 194 -10.70 6.35 1.16
N ARG A 195 -11.21 6.94 2.23
CA ARG A 195 -10.91 8.32 2.64
C ARG A 195 -9.55 8.44 3.32
N SER A 196 -8.98 7.37 3.86
CA SER A 196 -7.59 7.40 4.38
C SER A 196 -6.61 7.63 3.22
N GLU A 197 -5.83 8.70 3.29
CA GLU A 197 -4.94 9.15 2.20
C GLU A 197 -3.50 8.66 2.38
N SER A 198 -3.13 8.25 3.58
CA SER A 198 -1.79 7.75 3.92
C SER A 198 -1.82 6.49 4.77
N ALA A 199 -0.68 5.79 4.81
CA ALA A 199 -0.50 4.65 5.70
C ALA A 199 -0.64 5.04 7.18
N LEU A 200 -0.19 6.24 7.55
CA LEU A 200 -0.28 6.73 8.92
C LEU A 200 -1.72 7.01 9.33
N GLU A 201 -2.53 7.61 8.45
CA GLU A 201 -3.98 7.80 8.70
C GLU A 201 -4.70 6.46 8.89
N SER A 202 -4.40 5.47 8.04
CA SER A 202 -4.97 4.12 8.17
C SER A 202 -4.67 3.51 9.54
N ILE A 203 -3.41 3.59 9.99
CA ILE A 203 -2.98 3.04 11.28
C ILE A 203 -3.55 3.86 12.45
N ALA A 204 -3.52 5.19 12.38
CA ALA A 204 -4.07 6.06 13.41
C ALA A 204 -5.56 5.76 13.64
N ARG A 205 -6.33 5.55 12.57
CA ARG A 205 -7.72 5.13 12.63
C ARG A 205 -7.91 3.79 13.35
N ALA A 206 -7.04 2.82 13.08
CA ALA A 206 -7.05 1.53 13.77
C ALA A 206 -6.71 1.69 15.27
N VAL A 207 -5.71 2.48 15.58
CA VAL A 207 -5.31 2.79 16.97
C VAL A 207 -6.43 3.50 17.73
N ILE A 208 -7.08 4.50 17.13
CA ILE A 208 -8.24 5.22 17.70
C ILE A 208 -9.34 4.22 18.07
N ARG A 209 -9.67 3.28 17.17
CA ARG A 209 -10.65 2.21 17.44
C ARG A 209 -10.22 1.32 18.62
N ASP A 210 -8.98 0.84 18.59
CA ASP A 210 -8.46 -0.12 19.57
C ASP A 210 -8.35 0.48 20.98
N LEU A 211 -8.22 1.82 21.07
CA LEU A 211 -8.23 2.60 22.31
C LEU A 211 -9.65 2.93 22.79
N GLY A 212 -10.70 2.46 22.10
CA GLY A 212 -12.09 2.70 22.47
C GLY A 212 -12.54 4.15 22.36
N LEU A 213 -11.87 4.94 21.50
CA LEU A 213 -12.30 6.29 21.19
C LEU A 213 -13.43 6.27 20.14
N PRO A 214 -14.34 7.26 20.15
CA PRO A 214 -15.37 7.35 19.13
C PRO A 214 -14.73 7.49 17.73
N PRO A 215 -15.36 6.89 16.70
CA PRO A 215 -14.84 6.98 15.34
C PRO A 215 -14.90 8.44 14.84
N PRO A 216 -13.81 8.98 14.25
CA PRO A 216 -13.82 10.29 13.66
C PRO A 216 -14.47 10.29 12.26
N ASP A 217 -14.98 11.43 11.86
CA ASP A 217 -15.19 11.71 10.44
C ASP A 217 -13.85 11.96 9.76
N LEU A 218 -13.70 11.43 8.52
CA LEU A 218 -12.42 11.46 7.80
C LEU A 218 -12.43 12.51 6.71
N GLN A 219 -11.29 13.22 6.56
CA GLN A 219 -11.02 14.14 5.47
C GLN A 219 -12.09 15.25 5.34
N VAL A 220 -12.47 15.82 6.49
CA VAL A 220 -13.54 16.82 6.57
C VAL A 220 -13.01 18.20 6.21
N ARG A 221 -13.77 18.92 5.39
CA ARG A 221 -13.51 20.34 5.12
C ARG A 221 -14.21 21.17 6.20
N LEU A 222 -13.45 21.95 6.92
CA LEU A 222 -13.93 22.88 7.94
C LEU A 222 -13.73 24.33 7.47
N GLY A 223 -14.60 25.20 7.94
CA GLY A 223 -14.59 26.60 7.59
C GLY A 223 -15.31 27.45 8.63
N TYR A 224 -15.31 28.75 8.42
CA TYR A 224 -15.99 29.71 9.29
C TYR A 224 -17.51 29.54 9.29
N TRP A 225 -18.09 28.78 8.33
CA TRP A 225 -19.51 28.39 8.37
C TRP A 225 -19.89 27.54 9.59
N GLU A 226 -18.93 26.96 10.29
CA GLU A 226 -19.12 26.26 11.56
C GLU A 226 -19.24 27.21 12.76
N VAL A 227 -19.04 28.54 12.53
CA VAL A 227 -19.06 29.58 13.56
C VAL A 227 -20.14 30.61 13.21
N PRO A 228 -21.21 30.73 14.04
CA PRO A 228 -22.27 31.74 13.78
C PRO A 228 -21.71 33.14 13.68
N GLY A 229 -22.15 33.88 12.64
CA GLY A 229 -21.79 35.29 12.44
C GLY A 229 -20.47 35.53 11.68
N LEU A 230 -19.73 34.49 11.29
CA LEU A 230 -18.55 34.62 10.44
C LEU A 230 -18.87 34.32 8.96
N PRO A 231 -18.09 34.89 8.01
CA PRO A 231 -18.29 34.60 6.59
C PRO A 231 -18.06 33.12 6.29
N ALA A 232 -18.76 32.59 5.25
CA ALA A 232 -18.69 31.20 4.86
C ALA A 232 -17.41 30.86 4.06
N GLU A 233 -16.26 31.02 4.66
CA GLU A 233 -14.96 30.77 4.03
C GLU A 233 -14.35 29.44 4.53
N PRO A 234 -13.66 28.68 3.65
CA PRO A 234 -12.97 27.45 4.05
C PRO A 234 -11.70 27.77 4.85
N ILE A 235 -11.46 27.06 5.94
CA ILE A 235 -10.23 27.14 6.73
C ILE A 235 -9.26 26.03 6.30
N ALA A 236 -9.68 24.77 6.44
CA ALA A 236 -8.84 23.62 6.20
C ALA A 236 -9.63 22.34 5.86
N ARG A 237 -8.94 21.37 5.26
CA ARG A 237 -9.36 19.97 5.26
C ARG A 237 -8.49 19.25 6.28
N VAL A 238 -9.13 18.55 7.22
CA VAL A 238 -8.51 17.87 8.34
C VAL A 238 -8.64 16.34 8.21
N ASP A 239 -7.65 15.59 8.70
CA ASP A 239 -7.63 14.14 8.56
C ASP A 239 -8.74 13.48 9.37
N PHE A 240 -8.92 13.90 10.64
CA PHE A 240 -9.89 13.39 11.59
C PHE A 240 -10.68 14.52 12.23
N TYR A 241 -11.97 14.35 12.34
CA TYR A 241 -12.87 15.30 13.00
C TYR A 241 -13.89 14.60 13.87
N TRP A 242 -14.02 15.08 15.10
CA TRP A 242 -15.06 14.69 16.05
C TRP A 242 -15.97 15.89 16.30
N LYS A 243 -17.08 15.93 15.57
CA LYS A 243 -18.03 17.03 15.60
C LYS A 243 -18.56 17.34 17.00
N GLU A 244 -18.96 16.29 17.73
CA GLU A 244 -19.51 16.40 19.09
C GLU A 244 -18.52 17.00 20.11
N TYR A 245 -17.25 16.98 19.81
CA TYR A 245 -16.17 17.47 20.67
C TYR A 245 -15.46 18.68 20.09
N ARG A 246 -15.91 19.18 18.94
CA ARG A 246 -15.21 20.25 18.19
C ARG A 246 -13.69 20.02 18.12
N THR A 247 -13.28 18.79 17.96
CA THR A 247 -11.88 18.38 18.01
C THR A 247 -11.46 17.85 16.64
N VAL A 248 -10.32 18.30 16.16
CA VAL A 248 -9.66 17.79 14.95
C VAL A 248 -8.32 17.17 15.31
N ALA A 249 -7.93 16.13 14.56
CA ALA A 249 -6.58 15.62 14.61
C ALA A 249 -5.99 15.55 13.19
N GLU A 250 -4.73 15.92 13.08
CA GLU A 250 -3.91 15.72 11.89
C GLU A 250 -2.78 14.73 12.20
N VAL A 251 -2.48 13.86 11.26
CA VAL A 251 -1.39 12.90 11.37
C VAL A 251 -0.28 13.28 10.41
N ASP A 252 0.87 13.61 10.98
CA ASP A 252 1.99 14.16 10.25
C ASP A 252 3.08 13.14 9.98
N GLY A 253 3.38 12.92 8.69
CA GLY A 253 4.56 12.13 8.31
C GLY A 253 5.86 12.90 8.56
N ASP A 254 6.96 12.18 8.85
CA ASP A 254 8.30 12.71 9.18
C ASP A 254 8.89 13.77 8.22
N LEU A 255 8.31 13.94 7.04
CA LEU A 255 8.78 14.87 6.00
C LEU A 255 8.27 16.31 6.16
N LYS A 256 7.19 16.55 6.93
CA LYS A 256 6.59 17.90 7.06
C LYS A 256 7.51 18.89 7.81
N TYR A 257 8.31 18.42 8.75
CA TYR A 257 9.21 19.28 9.55
C TYR A 257 10.50 19.74 8.83
N LYS A 258 10.74 19.25 7.62
CA LYS A 258 11.95 19.61 6.84
C LYS A 258 11.75 20.80 5.92
N ASP A 259 10.52 21.27 5.72
CA ASP A 259 10.18 22.40 4.85
C ASP A 259 9.60 23.55 5.69
N PRO A 260 10.35 24.67 5.88
CA PRO A 260 9.90 25.80 6.67
C PRO A 260 8.62 26.47 6.14
N ALA A 261 8.40 26.46 4.82
CA ALA A 261 7.20 27.05 4.23
C ALA A 261 5.95 26.25 4.64
N ARG A 262 6.03 24.93 4.55
CA ARG A 262 4.94 24.02 4.99
C ARG A 262 4.64 24.14 6.48
N ALA A 263 5.70 24.26 7.31
CA ALA A 263 5.53 24.46 8.76
C ALA A 263 4.80 25.76 9.08
N LYS A 264 5.08 26.85 8.35
CA LYS A 264 4.41 28.13 8.50
C LYS A 264 2.93 28.06 8.08
N ASP A 265 2.64 27.40 6.97
CA ASP A 265 1.25 27.20 6.49
C ASP A 265 0.45 26.33 7.47
N GLN A 266 1.07 25.31 8.05
CA GLN A 266 0.47 24.47 9.09
C GLN A 266 0.11 25.31 10.32
N LEU A 267 1.08 26.09 10.83
CA LEU A 267 0.85 26.94 11.99
C LEU A 267 -0.29 27.95 11.75
N ARG A 268 -0.36 28.55 10.55
CA ARG A 268 -1.46 29.46 10.20
C ARG A 268 -2.80 28.76 10.26
N ARG A 269 -2.94 27.59 9.64
CA ARG A 269 -4.16 26.77 9.67
C ARG A 269 -4.57 26.41 11.11
N ASP A 270 -3.61 26.04 11.93
CA ASP A 270 -3.87 25.73 13.34
C ASP A 270 -4.41 26.92 14.11
N ILE A 271 -3.86 28.12 13.86
CA ILE A 271 -4.34 29.36 14.48
C ILE A 271 -5.77 29.64 14.03
N GLU A 272 -6.06 29.55 12.75
CA GLU A 272 -7.40 29.77 12.19
C GLU A 272 -8.42 28.77 12.74
N LEU A 273 -8.08 27.47 12.81
CA LEU A 273 -8.95 26.44 13.41
C LEU A 273 -9.23 26.71 14.87
N ARG A 274 -8.21 27.08 15.65
CA ARG A 274 -8.38 27.40 17.09
C ARG A 274 -9.20 28.68 17.28
N ALA A 275 -9.02 29.68 16.43
CA ALA A 275 -9.82 30.90 16.45
C ALA A 275 -11.31 30.61 16.11
N ALA A 276 -11.57 29.63 15.24
CA ALA A 276 -12.90 29.13 14.95
C ALA A 276 -13.48 28.18 16.03
N GLY A 277 -12.80 28.01 17.16
CA GLY A 277 -13.26 27.24 18.33
C GLY A 277 -13.01 25.74 18.25
N PHE A 278 -12.14 25.27 17.36
CA PHE A 278 -11.74 23.87 17.34
C PHE A 278 -10.55 23.59 18.24
N GLU A 279 -10.53 22.43 18.89
CA GLU A 279 -9.32 21.84 19.46
C GLU A 279 -8.53 21.15 18.38
N VAL A 280 -7.23 21.43 18.29
CA VAL A 280 -6.35 20.89 17.25
C VAL A 280 -5.24 20.08 17.92
N VAL A 281 -5.14 18.79 17.55
CA VAL A 281 -4.09 17.88 17.99
C VAL A 281 -3.33 17.31 16.80
N HIS A 282 -2.04 17.03 16.99
CA HIS A 282 -1.16 16.44 15.98
C HIS A 282 -0.50 15.19 16.51
N PHE A 283 -0.36 14.20 15.65
CA PHE A 283 0.33 12.96 15.97
C PHE A 283 1.29 12.60 14.84
N ASP A 284 2.47 12.19 15.21
CA ASP A 284 3.44 11.64 14.27
C ASP A 284 3.42 10.09 14.26
N TRP A 285 4.27 9.51 13.42
CA TRP A 285 4.44 8.07 13.33
C TRP A 285 4.81 7.42 14.67
N ARG A 286 5.63 8.09 15.49
CA ARG A 286 6.08 7.55 16.78
C ARG A 286 4.98 7.57 17.81
N ASP A 287 4.19 8.65 17.85
CA ASP A 287 3.05 8.76 18.73
C ASP A 287 2.07 7.60 18.47
N VAL A 288 1.67 7.44 17.21
CA VAL A 288 0.69 6.44 16.82
C VAL A 288 1.17 4.99 17.05
N THR A 289 2.45 4.71 16.76
CA THR A 289 2.94 3.32 16.79
C THR A 289 3.63 2.91 18.07
N ARG A 290 4.15 3.86 18.87
CA ARG A 290 4.95 3.57 20.07
C ARG A 290 4.35 4.10 21.37
N ALA A 291 3.43 5.07 21.27
CA ALA A 291 2.81 5.71 22.44
C ALA A 291 1.29 5.86 22.27
N PRO A 292 0.54 4.80 21.89
CA PRO A 292 -0.88 4.89 21.62
C PRO A 292 -1.70 5.41 22.81
N ASP A 293 -1.35 5.04 24.05
CA ASP A 293 -2.02 5.53 25.24
C ASP A 293 -1.91 7.05 25.40
N ARG A 294 -0.75 7.63 25.02
CA ARG A 294 -0.56 9.08 24.98
C ARG A 294 -1.47 9.73 23.94
N VAL A 295 -1.62 9.11 22.75
CA VAL A 295 -2.57 9.56 21.72
C VAL A 295 -3.99 9.60 22.30
N ALA A 296 -4.41 8.55 23.01
CA ALA A 296 -5.71 8.52 23.64
C ALA A 296 -5.89 9.61 24.72
N ALA A 297 -4.89 9.82 25.56
CA ALA A 297 -4.93 10.84 26.60
C ALA A 297 -5.10 12.24 26.00
N VAL A 298 -4.27 12.58 25.00
CA VAL A 298 -4.31 13.89 24.32
C VAL A 298 -5.66 14.12 23.63
N ILE A 299 -6.22 13.09 22.96
CA ILE A 299 -7.54 13.20 22.33
C ILE A 299 -8.64 13.41 23.38
N ARG A 300 -8.64 12.64 24.48
CA ARG A 300 -9.65 12.79 25.55
C ARG A 300 -9.59 14.15 26.21
N GLU A 301 -8.40 14.67 26.47
CA GLU A 301 -8.22 16.03 26.99
C GLU A 301 -8.76 17.10 26.02
N ALA A 302 -8.49 16.92 24.70
CA ALA A 302 -9.02 17.82 23.69
C ALA A 302 -10.56 17.75 23.64
N PHE A 303 -11.16 16.57 23.78
CA PHE A 303 -12.62 16.41 23.89
C PHE A 303 -13.22 17.19 25.06
N VAL A 304 -12.58 17.15 26.22
CA VAL A 304 -13.01 17.91 27.41
C VAL A 304 -12.98 19.40 27.13
N ARG A 305 -11.85 19.91 26.59
CA ARG A 305 -11.71 21.34 26.26
C ARG A 305 -12.70 21.80 25.19
N GLY A 306 -12.89 21.00 24.14
CA GLY A 306 -13.82 21.30 23.05
C GLY A 306 -15.27 21.40 23.54
N LYS A 307 -15.73 20.46 24.37
CA LYS A 307 -17.07 20.54 25.00
C LYS A 307 -17.24 21.75 25.91
N LEU A 308 -16.22 22.07 26.71
CA LEU A 308 -16.29 23.22 27.61
C LEU A 308 -16.41 24.54 26.81
N ARG A 309 -15.66 24.70 25.73
CA ARG A 309 -15.78 25.87 24.83
C ARG A 309 -17.16 25.96 24.21
N GLU A 310 -17.73 24.86 23.77
CA GLU A 310 -19.07 24.85 23.20
C GLU A 310 -20.13 25.25 24.22
N GLN A 311 -20.03 24.79 25.47
CA GLN A 311 -20.92 25.18 26.55
C GLN A 311 -20.85 26.69 26.85
N ILE A 312 -19.64 27.24 26.93
CA ILE A 312 -19.44 28.67 27.14
C ILE A 312 -20.04 29.48 26.00
N ALA A 313 -19.84 29.06 24.75
CA ALA A 313 -20.37 29.74 23.57
C ALA A 313 -21.91 29.71 23.48
N ARG A 314 -22.57 28.72 24.06
CA ARG A 314 -24.05 28.59 24.10
C ARG A 314 -24.69 29.27 25.34
N GLY A 315 -23.91 29.53 26.38
CA GLY A 315 -24.41 30.08 27.64
C GLY A 315 -24.21 31.60 27.82
N GLY A 316 -23.53 32.25 26.89
CA GLY A 316 -23.40 33.70 26.79
C GLY A 316 -24.23 34.25 25.63
#